data_fe95e3b4a1524b93325a83d743efedda
#
_entry.id   fe95e3b4a1524b93325a83d743efedda
#
_cell.length_a   1.000
_cell.length_b   1.000
_cell.length_c   1.000
_cell.angle_alpha   90.00
_cell.angle_beta   90.00
_cell.angle_gamma   90.00
#
_symmetry.space_group_name_H-M   'P 1'
#
loop_
_entity.id
_entity.type
_entity.pdbx_description
1 polymer ?
#
loop_
_entity_poly.entity_id
_entity_poly.type
_entity_poly.pdbx_seq_one_letter_code
_entity_poly.pdbx_strand_id
1 'polypeptide(L)'
;FRTMRDRLNEQAAKHRQDLPNGTYSFGSKLKTSMKMDVYGGFRSDCANVQLWAGNGTNAQKWKVTHDANGYVTLTSVNSGKVLDVYGASTANGANVQQYASNNTYAQKWIAVRNPDGSYVFQSALVENMVLDISGGSSTNGANVQLYKSNNTNAQKWTI
;
A
#
# COMPACT_ATOMS: atom_id res chain seq x y z
N PHE A 1 4.97 -16.95 24.95
CA PHE A 1 5.44 -17.04 23.55
C PHE A 1 4.55 -16.23 22.63
N ARG A 2 5.15 -15.36 21.83
CA ARG A 2 4.44 -14.50 20.89
C ARG A 2 4.81 -14.86 19.46
N THR A 3 3.79 -15.12 18.64
CA THR A 3 3.96 -15.42 17.23
C THR A 3 4.16 -14.14 16.41
N MET A 4 4.59 -14.31 15.17
CA MET A 4 4.61 -13.17 14.21
C MET A 4 3.21 -12.57 14.07
N ARG A 5 2.16 -13.39 14.02
CA ARG A 5 0.77 -12.92 13.92
C ARG A 5 0.39 -12.06 15.13
N ASP A 6 0.80 -12.47 16.32
CA ASP A 6 0.55 -11.67 17.53
C ASP A 6 1.23 -10.30 17.44
N ARG A 7 2.49 -10.26 17.00
CA ARG A 7 3.24 -9.01 16.86
C ARG A 7 2.63 -8.09 15.78
N LEU A 8 2.23 -8.66 14.65
CA LEU A 8 1.57 -7.88 13.59
C LEU A 8 0.23 -7.32 14.07
N ASN A 9 -0.57 -8.14 14.76
CA ASN A 9 -1.85 -7.68 15.32
C ASN A 9 -1.64 -6.54 16.32
N GLU A 10 -0.60 -6.61 17.14
CA GLU A 10 -0.25 -5.52 18.07
C GLU A 10 0.13 -4.24 17.34
N GLN A 11 0.93 -4.35 16.27
CA GLN A 11 1.29 -3.18 15.46
C GLN A 11 0.07 -2.57 14.77
N ALA A 12 -0.83 -3.39 14.24
CA ALA A 12 -2.07 -2.92 13.64
C ALA A 12 -2.92 -2.14 14.65
N ALA A 13 -3.08 -2.68 15.87
CA ALA A 13 -3.83 -2.03 16.94
C ALA A 13 -3.15 -0.71 17.38
N LYS A 14 -1.83 -0.74 17.54
CA LYS A 14 -1.05 0.43 17.95
C LYS A 14 -1.18 1.60 16.98
N HIS A 15 -1.22 1.32 15.69
CA HIS A 15 -1.22 2.33 14.63
C HIS A 15 -2.61 2.57 14.02
N ARG A 16 -3.67 2.03 14.62
CA ARG A 16 -5.02 2.10 14.02
C ARG A 16 -5.52 3.52 13.75
N GLN A 17 -5.02 4.51 14.45
CA GLN A 17 -5.44 5.91 14.26
C GLN A 17 -4.48 6.73 13.42
N ASP A 18 -3.38 6.14 12.94
CA ASP A 18 -2.36 6.88 12.20
C ASP A 18 -2.89 7.41 10.87
N LEU A 19 -3.71 6.64 10.17
CA LEU A 19 -4.36 7.04 8.93
C LEU A 19 -5.86 6.80 9.05
N PRO A 20 -6.67 7.85 9.25
CA PRO A 20 -8.12 7.69 9.39
C PRO A 20 -8.78 7.10 8.14
N ASN A 21 -9.94 6.47 8.31
CA ASN A 21 -10.78 6.08 7.19
C ASN A 21 -11.07 7.30 6.31
N GLY A 22 -11.01 7.11 5.02
CA GLY A 22 -11.23 8.19 4.06
C GLY A 22 -10.71 7.82 2.68
N THR A 23 -10.86 8.73 1.73
CA THR A 23 -10.36 8.56 0.38
C THR A 23 -9.16 9.46 0.18
N TYR A 24 -8.07 8.88 -0.31
CA TYR A 24 -6.78 9.55 -0.43
C TYR A 24 -6.17 9.34 -1.80
N SER A 25 -5.33 10.30 -2.17
CA SER A 25 -4.34 10.17 -3.23
C SER A 25 -2.98 10.05 -2.55
N PHE A 26 -2.21 9.01 -2.84
CA PHE A 26 -0.91 8.80 -2.18
C PHE A 26 0.22 9.21 -3.11
N GLY A 27 0.95 10.27 -2.74
CA GLY A 27 2.13 10.71 -3.47
C GLY A 27 3.38 10.02 -2.95
N SER A 28 4.32 9.70 -3.83
CA SER A 28 5.61 9.18 -3.39
C SER A 28 6.46 10.30 -2.78
N LYS A 29 7.13 10.02 -1.67
CA LYS A 29 8.07 10.99 -1.10
C LYS A 29 9.31 11.20 -1.97
N LEU A 30 9.55 10.34 -2.95
CA LEU A 30 10.56 10.57 -3.98
C LEU A 30 10.23 11.80 -4.83
N LYS A 31 8.94 11.98 -5.15
CA LYS A 31 8.40 13.12 -5.90
C LYS A 31 6.90 13.15 -5.66
N THR A 32 6.42 14.09 -4.86
CA THR A 32 5.06 14.08 -4.33
C THR A 32 3.96 14.27 -5.38
N SER A 33 4.30 14.79 -6.56
CA SER A 33 3.37 14.88 -7.69
C SER A 33 3.10 13.54 -8.37
N MET A 34 3.88 12.50 -8.05
CA MET A 34 3.73 11.15 -8.59
C MET A 34 2.88 10.32 -7.63
N LYS A 35 1.84 9.67 -8.16
CA LYS A 35 0.80 9.02 -7.35
C LYS A 35 0.77 7.51 -7.53
N MET A 36 0.33 6.81 -6.47
CA MET A 36 -0.02 5.39 -6.54
C MET A 36 -1.22 5.24 -7.47
N ASP A 37 -1.05 4.47 -8.55
CA ASP A 37 -1.94 4.46 -9.72
C ASP A 37 -2.18 3.05 -10.20
N VAL A 38 -3.41 2.75 -10.63
CA VAL A 38 -3.72 1.49 -11.31
C VAL A 38 -3.44 1.66 -12.80
N TYR A 39 -2.55 0.83 -13.33
CA TYR A 39 -2.15 0.86 -14.73
C TYR A 39 -3.37 0.92 -15.68
N GLY A 40 -3.35 1.90 -16.58
CA GLY A 40 -4.38 2.07 -17.60
C GLY A 40 -5.79 2.34 -17.06
N GLY A 41 -5.95 2.57 -15.77
CA GLY A 41 -7.28 2.69 -15.17
C GLY A 41 -8.12 1.43 -15.30
N PHE A 42 -7.48 0.26 -15.46
CA PHE A 42 -8.19 -1.01 -15.62
C PHE A 42 -8.98 -1.36 -14.36
N ARG A 43 -10.09 -2.07 -14.56
CA ARG A 43 -10.99 -2.50 -13.49
C ARG A 43 -10.89 -4.00 -13.21
N SER A 44 -10.07 -4.71 -13.98
CA SER A 44 -9.92 -6.16 -13.89
C SER A 44 -9.02 -6.60 -12.74
N ASP A 45 -9.18 -7.84 -12.31
CA ASP A 45 -8.21 -8.49 -11.42
C ASP A 45 -6.83 -8.48 -12.05
N CYS A 46 -5.80 -8.40 -11.21
CA CYS A 46 -4.40 -8.44 -11.58
C CYS A 46 -3.90 -7.20 -12.34
N ALA A 47 -4.68 -6.14 -12.45
CA ALA A 47 -4.16 -4.89 -13.01
C ALA A 47 -3.04 -4.38 -12.12
N ASN A 48 -1.92 -4.00 -12.75
CA ASN A 48 -0.73 -3.61 -12.03
C ASN A 48 -0.90 -2.28 -11.29
N VAL A 49 -0.21 -2.13 -10.18
CA VAL A 49 -0.11 -0.86 -9.44
C VAL A 49 1.27 -0.27 -9.69
N GLN A 50 1.29 0.98 -10.04
CA GLN A 50 2.47 1.71 -10.48
C GLN A 50 2.51 3.11 -9.90
N LEU A 51 3.58 3.83 -10.17
CA LEU A 51 3.68 5.26 -9.94
C LEU A 51 3.38 5.98 -11.25
N TRP A 52 2.55 7.03 -11.19
CA TRP A 52 2.23 7.84 -12.36
C TRP A 52 1.99 9.28 -11.96
N ALA A 53 2.28 10.22 -12.88
CA ALA A 53 2.01 11.63 -12.64
C ALA A 53 0.56 11.84 -12.19
N GLY A 54 0.37 12.67 -11.17
CA GLY A 54 -0.95 13.00 -10.65
C GLY A 54 -1.85 13.58 -11.73
N ASN A 55 -3.05 12.99 -11.91
CA ASN A 55 -4.00 13.39 -12.96
C ASN A 55 -5.45 13.53 -12.45
N GLY A 56 -5.68 13.38 -11.15
CA GLY A 56 -7.00 13.54 -10.55
C GLY A 56 -8.02 12.45 -10.89
N THR A 57 -7.61 11.36 -11.55
CA THR A 57 -8.52 10.27 -11.92
C THR A 57 -8.80 9.33 -10.75
N ASN A 58 -9.88 8.55 -10.85
CA ASN A 58 -10.23 7.56 -9.83
C ASN A 58 -9.23 6.40 -9.74
N ALA A 59 -8.43 6.16 -10.79
CA ALA A 59 -7.34 5.19 -10.76
C ALA A 59 -6.24 5.55 -9.75
N GLN A 60 -6.21 6.80 -9.28
CA GLN A 60 -5.24 7.32 -8.30
C GLN A 60 -5.89 7.63 -6.95
N LYS A 61 -7.13 7.21 -6.74
CA LYS A 61 -7.85 7.42 -5.49
C LYS A 61 -8.11 6.10 -4.80
N TRP A 62 -7.78 6.07 -3.52
CA TRP A 62 -7.85 4.87 -2.70
C TRP A 62 -8.68 5.13 -1.45
N LYS A 63 -9.69 4.30 -1.23
CA LYS A 63 -10.49 4.34 -0.01
C LYS A 63 -9.82 3.47 1.04
N VAL A 64 -9.49 4.07 2.17
CA VAL A 64 -8.90 3.38 3.33
C VAL A 64 -10.00 3.02 4.31
N THR A 65 -10.06 1.76 4.68
CA THR A 65 -10.96 1.25 5.72
C THR A 65 -10.18 0.37 6.69
N HIS A 66 -10.56 0.39 7.98
CA HIS A 66 -9.93 -0.41 9.02
C HIS A 66 -10.80 -1.61 9.36
N ASP A 67 -10.16 -2.75 9.65
CA ASP A 67 -10.85 -3.88 10.27
C ASP A 67 -10.80 -3.81 11.81
N ALA A 68 -11.39 -4.80 12.47
CA ALA A 68 -11.45 -4.83 13.94
C ALA A 68 -10.07 -4.87 14.61
N ASN A 69 -9.05 -5.40 13.92
CA ASN A 69 -7.69 -5.49 14.44
C ASN A 69 -6.86 -4.23 14.20
N GLY A 70 -7.33 -3.33 13.32
CA GLY A 70 -6.59 -2.12 12.95
C GLY A 70 -5.84 -2.21 11.64
N TYR A 71 -5.89 -3.35 10.93
CA TYR A 71 -5.37 -3.43 9.57
C TYR A 71 -6.20 -2.59 8.62
N VAL A 72 -5.54 -2.03 7.61
CA VAL A 72 -6.22 -1.24 6.58
C VAL A 72 -6.33 -2.03 5.28
N THR A 73 -7.42 -1.77 4.57
CA THR A 73 -7.62 -2.17 3.18
C THR A 73 -7.64 -0.90 2.34
N LEU A 74 -6.94 -0.91 1.22
CA LEU A 74 -6.92 0.20 0.26
C LEU A 74 -7.73 -0.22 -0.96
N THR A 75 -8.91 0.37 -1.13
CA THR A 75 -9.84 0.04 -2.21
C THR A 75 -9.75 1.09 -3.30
N SER A 76 -9.51 0.65 -4.55
CA SER A 76 -9.52 1.54 -5.70
C SER A 76 -10.92 2.12 -5.89
N VAL A 77 -11.02 3.44 -5.94
CA VAL A 77 -12.30 4.13 -6.21
C VAL A 77 -12.81 3.79 -7.61
N ASN A 78 -11.91 3.53 -8.56
CA ASN A 78 -12.27 3.22 -9.93
C ASN A 78 -12.90 1.83 -10.09
N SER A 79 -12.30 0.81 -9.45
CA SER A 79 -12.69 -0.60 -9.69
C SER A 79 -13.44 -1.26 -8.54
N GLY A 80 -13.31 -0.73 -7.32
CA GLY A 80 -13.79 -1.41 -6.11
C GLY A 80 -12.90 -2.59 -5.69
N LYS A 81 -11.81 -2.85 -6.42
CA LYS A 81 -10.83 -3.88 -6.06
C LYS A 81 -9.81 -3.32 -5.08
N VAL A 82 -9.07 -4.20 -4.41
CA VAL A 82 -8.19 -3.81 -3.31
C VAL A 82 -6.73 -4.04 -3.64
N LEU A 83 -5.86 -3.29 -2.96
CA LEU A 83 -4.41 -3.42 -3.07
C LEU A 83 -4.00 -4.78 -2.50
N ASP A 84 -3.27 -5.56 -3.30
CA ASP A 84 -3.04 -6.99 -3.08
C ASP A 84 -1.61 -7.37 -3.44
N VAL A 85 -0.98 -8.20 -2.62
CA VAL A 85 0.33 -8.76 -2.95
C VAL A 85 0.13 -10.02 -3.78
N TYR A 86 0.62 -10.02 -5.02
CA TYR A 86 0.46 -11.13 -5.95
C TYR A 86 0.95 -12.45 -5.33
N GLY A 87 0.08 -13.47 -5.36
CA GLY A 87 0.40 -14.79 -4.84
C GLY A 87 0.67 -14.84 -3.33
N ALA A 88 0.32 -13.81 -2.58
CA ALA A 88 0.65 -13.66 -1.16
C ALA A 88 2.16 -13.86 -0.89
N SER A 89 2.99 -13.47 -1.84
CA SER A 89 4.45 -13.61 -1.76
C SER A 89 5.03 -12.70 -0.69
N THR A 90 6.02 -13.20 0.05
CA THR A 90 6.76 -12.41 1.05
C THR A 90 8.18 -12.08 0.59
N ALA A 91 8.51 -12.36 -0.67
CA ALA A 91 9.83 -12.13 -1.21
C ALA A 91 10.05 -10.66 -1.57
N ASN A 92 11.31 -10.19 -1.51
CA ASN A 92 11.69 -8.90 -2.06
C ASN A 92 11.30 -8.82 -3.54
N GLY A 93 10.63 -7.73 -3.93
CA GLY A 93 10.21 -7.54 -5.30
C GLY A 93 8.87 -8.20 -5.65
N ALA A 94 8.17 -8.81 -4.69
CA ALA A 94 6.84 -9.34 -4.92
C ALA A 94 5.94 -8.24 -5.49
N ASN A 95 5.21 -8.56 -6.56
CA ASN A 95 4.40 -7.55 -7.24
C ASN A 95 3.16 -7.16 -6.44
N VAL A 96 2.75 -5.91 -6.59
CA VAL A 96 1.53 -5.38 -6.00
C VAL A 96 0.56 -5.06 -7.13
N GLN A 97 -0.68 -5.47 -6.95
CA GLN A 97 -1.73 -5.40 -7.94
C GLN A 97 -3.05 -4.98 -7.29
N GLN A 98 -4.08 -4.75 -8.08
CA GLN A 98 -5.45 -4.78 -7.57
C GLN A 98 -6.05 -6.17 -7.76
N TYR A 99 -6.92 -6.57 -6.85
CA TYR A 99 -7.61 -7.86 -6.93
C TYR A 99 -8.93 -7.79 -6.18
N ALA A 100 -9.89 -8.65 -6.57
CA ALA A 100 -11.17 -8.74 -5.87
C ALA A 100 -10.94 -8.98 -4.38
N SER A 101 -11.69 -8.30 -3.51
CA SER A 101 -11.58 -8.44 -2.08
C SER A 101 -11.88 -9.89 -1.65
N ASN A 102 -10.98 -10.49 -0.86
CA ASN A 102 -11.11 -11.87 -0.40
C ASN A 102 -10.78 -12.06 1.09
N ASN A 103 -10.59 -10.95 1.82
CA ASN A 103 -10.32 -10.94 3.26
C ASN A 103 -9.06 -11.73 3.69
N THR A 104 -8.06 -11.81 2.83
CA THR A 104 -6.77 -12.44 3.16
C THR A 104 -5.75 -11.40 3.62
N TYR A 105 -4.68 -11.85 4.28
CA TYR A 105 -3.61 -10.96 4.71
C TYR A 105 -2.82 -10.35 3.55
N ALA A 106 -2.87 -10.93 2.36
CA ALA A 106 -2.28 -10.32 1.16
C ALA A 106 -2.92 -8.97 0.81
N GLN A 107 -4.10 -8.70 1.32
CA GLN A 107 -4.88 -7.48 1.06
C GLN A 107 -4.97 -6.55 2.27
N LYS A 108 -4.20 -6.83 3.30
CA LYS A 108 -4.21 -6.06 4.54
C LYS A 108 -2.85 -5.43 4.80
N TRP A 109 -2.89 -4.21 5.33
CA TRP A 109 -1.71 -3.39 5.55
C TRP A 109 -1.79 -2.74 6.93
N ILE A 110 -0.65 -2.35 7.46
CA ILE A 110 -0.56 -1.48 8.64
C ILE A 110 -0.06 -0.13 8.14
N ALA A 111 -0.89 0.89 8.26
CA ALA A 111 -0.49 2.26 7.91
C ALA A 111 0.21 2.89 9.11
N VAL A 112 1.50 3.16 8.97
CA VAL A 112 2.31 3.74 10.04
C VAL A 112 2.70 5.16 9.66
N ARG A 113 2.32 6.12 10.49
CA ARG A 113 2.67 7.53 10.28
C ARG A 113 4.06 7.82 10.81
N ASN A 114 4.90 8.39 9.95
CA ASN A 114 6.23 8.87 10.33
C ASN A 114 6.15 10.25 11.00
N PRO A 115 7.20 10.64 11.76
CA PRO A 115 7.24 11.97 12.38
C PRO A 115 7.08 13.13 11.41
N ASP A 116 7.49 12.97 10.15
CA ASP A 116 7.36 14.02 9.11
C ASP A 116 5.96 14.07 8.47
N GLY A 117 5.04 13.20 8.90
CA GLY A 117 3.69 13.13 8.36
C GLY A 117 3.52 12.21 7.15
N SER A 118 4.60 11.62 6.63
CA SER A 118 4.49 10.59 5.61
C SER A 118 4.09 9.25 6.21
N TYR A 119 3.74 8.29 5.35
CA TYR A 119 3.25 6.98 5.76
C TYR A 119 4.10 5.86 5.18
N VAL A 120 4.27 4.82 5.96
CA VAL A 120 4.78 3.52 5.51
C VAL A 120 3.61 2.54 5.56
N PHE A 121 3.45 1.72 4.52
CA PHE A 121 2.46 0.65 4.49
C PHE A 121 3.15 -0.69 4.68
N GLN A 122 3.07 -1.21 5.90
CA GLN A 122 3.61 -2.51 6.30
C GLN A 122 2.65 -3.60 5.86
N SER A 123 3.16 -4.64 5.21
CA SER A 123 2.33 -5.82 4.86
C SER A 123 1.85 -6.54 6.11
N ALA A 124 0.61 -7.03 6.06
CA ALA A 124 0.08 -7.93 7.10
C ALA A 124 0.50 -9.39 6.90
N LEU A 125 1.14 -9.72 5.77
CA LEU A 125 1.63 -11.08 5.51
C LEU A 125 2.83 -11.45 6.38
N VAL A 126 3.72 -10.51 6.59
CA VAL A 126 5.03 -10.76 7.20
C VAL A 126 5.61 -9.45 7.73
N GLU A 127 6.38 -9.54 8.80
CA GLU A 127 7.05 -8.38 9.37
C GLU A 127 8.13 -7.82 8.42
N ASN A 128 8.40 -6.52 8.54
CA ASN A 128 9.51 -5.81 7.88
C ASN A 128 9.45 -5.74 6.34
N MET A 129 8.29 -6.01 5.75
CA MET A 129 8.07 -5.87 4.31
C MET A 129 7.03 -4.77 4.07
N VAL A 130 7.34 -3.82 3.19
CA VAL A 130 6.54 -2.62 2.99
C VAL A 130 6.32 -2.32 1.52
N LEU A 131 5.33 -1.46 1.22
CA LEU A 131 5.15 -0.92 -0.13
C LEU A 131 6.36 -0.07 -0.52
N ASP A 132 6.90 -0.32 -1.71
CA ASP A 132 8.17 0.22 -2.17
C ASP A 132 8.10 0.54 -3.67
N ILE A 133 8.75 1.61 -4.08
CA ILE A 133 8.92 1.92 -5.50
C ILE A 133 10.20 1.26 -6.00
N SER A 134 10.07 0.35 -6.95
CA SER A 134 11.18 -0.39 -7.54
C SER A 134 12.29 0.55 -8.02
N GLY A 135 13.52 0.28 -7.59
CA GLY A 135 14.69 1.06 -7.96
C GLY A 135 14.70 2.50 -7.48
N GLY A 136 13.78 2.90 -6.60
CA GLY A 136 13.67 4.30 -6.17
C GLY A 136 13.38 5.25 -7.33
N SER A 137 12.73 4.76 -8.40
CA SER A 137 12.42 5.55 -9.59
C SER A 137 11.22 6.44 -9.37
N SER A 138 11.30 7.70 -9.80
CA SER A 138 10.18 8.64 -9.76
C SER A 138 9.54 8.88 -11.14
N THR A 139 9.83 8.01 -12.11
CA THR A 139 9.29 8.13 -13.47
C THR A 139 7.94 7.48 -13.62
N ASN A 140 7.17 7.91 -14.63
CA ASN A 140 5.91 7.26 -14.99
C ASN A 140 6.12 5.78 -15.27
N GLY A 141 5.27 4.92 -14.65
CA GLY A 141 5.33 3.48 -14.83
C GLY A 141 6.28 2.77 -13.86
N ALA A 142 6.95 3.49 -12.95
CA ALA A 142 7.76 2.84 -11.90
C ALA A 142 6.89 1.86 -11.13
N ASN A 143 7.37 0.64 -10.93
CA ASN A 143 6.55 -0.41 -10.33
C ASN A 143 6.43 -0.26 -8.82
N VAL A 144 5.24 -0.53 -8.29
CA VAL A 144 5.00 -0.67 -6.85
C VAL A 144 5.16 -2.14 -6.49
N GLN A 145 5.96 -2.41 -5.50
CA GLN A 145 6.32 -3.75 -5.08
C GLN A 145 6.35 -3.87 -3.57
N LEU A 146 6.49 -5.09 -3.08
CA LEU A 146 6.82 -5.37 -1.70
C LEU A 146 8.34 -5.47 -1.57
N TYR A 147 8.91 -4.83 -0.56
CA TYR A 147 10.36 -4.88 -0.35
C TYR A 147 10.68 -4.74 1.13
N LYS A 148 11.84 -5.27 1.53
CA LYS A 148 12.31 -5.15 2.91
C LYS A 148 12.39 -3.68 3.33
N SER A 149 11.88 -3.37 4.51
CA SER A 149 11.91 -2.02 5.09
C SER A 149 13.35 -1.51 5.23
N ASN A 150 13.63 -0.32 4.68
CA ASN A 150 14.97 0.28 4.66
C ASN A 150 14.97 1.78 4.95
N ASN A 151 13.83 2.35 5.34
CA ASN A 151 13.67 3.77 5.71
C ASN A 151 14.02 4.77 4.59
N THR A 152 13.94 4.38 3.33
CA THR A 152 14.16 5.29 2.19
C THR A 152 12.87 5.97 1.74
N ASN A 153 13.00 7.05 0.97
CA ASN A 153 11.84 7.75 0.43
C ASN A 153 11.03 6.92 -0.58
N ALA A 154 11.64 5.88 -1.18
CA ALA A 154 10.93 4.93 -2.04
C ALA A 154 9.83 4.17 -1.29
N GLN A 155 9.87 4.16 0.04
CA GLN A 155 8.93 3.45 0.92
C GLN A 155 8.02 4.38 1.70
N LYS A 156 8.04 5.68 1.40
CA LYS A 156 7.26 6.70 2.12
C LYS A 156 6.27 7.36 1.19
N TRP A 157 5.05 7.53 1.70
CA TRP A 157 3.90 8.03 0.94
C TRP A 157 3.32 9.26 1.64
N THR A 158 2.98 10.26 0.85
CA THR A 158 2.34 11.50 1.33
C THR A 158 0.86 11.51 0.98
N ILE A 159 0.07 12.24 1.75
CA ILE A 159 -1.34 12.43 1.46
C ILE A 159 -1.64 13.87 1.09
#